data_b17bd1efca642eac97626bd163e70f60
#
_entry.id   b17bd1efca642eac97626bd163e70f60
#
_cell.length_a   1.000
_cell.length_b   1.000
_cell.length_c   1.000
_cell.angle_alpha   90.00
_cell.angle_beta   90.00
_cell.angle_gamma   90.00
#
_symmetry.space_group_name_H-M   'P 1'
#
loop_
_entity.id
_entity.type
_entity.pdbx_description
1 polymer ?
#
loop_
_entity_poly.entity_id
_entity_poly.type
_entity_poly.pdbx_seq_one_letter_code
_entity_poly.pdbx_strand_id
1 'polypeptide(L)'
;MKNVIFSSTLSFVFFGCISNVNHEELGLIPQPTYIERVSGKTILDDDWTIKHNGAHIDLDNLKKVLTKHLNKDHKVKLNDDADKVISLIIRSDDSLRAGGYTLNIYNDTINILANSPNGIFYGIQTLNQILDSGQKSNKGIEILNMNIIDEPRFKWRGMHLDVGRHFFDISFVKKYIDYIAMHKMNIFHWHLTEDQGWRVEIESYPKLTEISAYRDESLIGHYRDEPREYDGKKYGGYYTKDEMKDIVDYAKKRYITVVPEIEMPGHSRAALAAYPELSCTEGPHTVAKLWGVHKEVFCAGKESTFEFLETVLTEVSEIFPGEYIHIGGDECPKDSWKNHDLDQDRMRKERLSNENELQSYFIKRIEGILNNLGKRLIGWDEILEGGLAPGAIVQSWRGMEGGISAANAGHEVIMSPTSHAYFDYYQSRDKDNEPLAIGGYLPLEKVYQFEPVPEEIDEDK
;
A
#
# COMPACT_ATOMS: atom_id res chain seq x y z
N MET A 1 -7.13 69.30 -26.30
CA MET A 1 -5.87 68.60 -26.57
C MET A 1 -5.41 67.99 -25.25
N LYS A 2 -5.64 66.69 -25.05
CA LYS A 2 -5.12 65.94 -23.91
C LYS A 2 -4.31 64.80 -24.47
N ASN A 3 -3.01 64.83 -24.19
CA ASN A 3 -2.04 63.80 -24.58
C ASN A 3 -2.25 62.57 -23.71
N VAL A 4 -2.49 61.43 -24.35
CA VAL A 4 -2.47 60.11 -23.73
C VAL A 4 -1.14 59.45 -24.06
N ILE A 5 -0.32 59.23 -23.03
CA ILE A 5 0.95 58.53 -23.13
C ILE A 5 0.62 57.03 -22.97
N PHE A 6 0.84 56.22 -24.01
CA PHE A 6 0.84 54.76 -23.97
C PHE A 6 2.22 54.28 -23.47
N SER A 7 2.25 53.72 -22.28
CA SER A 7 3.42 52.98 -21.77
C SER A 7 3.29 51.53 -22.23
N SER A 8 4.15 51.11 -23.16
CA SER A 8 4.28 49.74 -23.61
C SER A 8 5.26 49.01 -22.70
N THR A 9 4.74 48.20 -21.80
CA THR A 9 5.54 47.23 -21.05
C THR A 9 5.88 46.04 -21.95
N LEU A 10 7.15 45.94 -22.33
CA LEU A 10 7.72 44.84 -23.11
C LEU A 10 8.00 43.70 -22.15
N SER A 11 7.13 42.69 -22.12
CA SER A 11 7.36 41.43 -21.40
C SER A 11 8.35 40.58 -22.22
N PHE A 12 9.58 40.48 -21.74
CA PHE A 12 10.54 39.51 -22.25
C PHE A 12 10.14 38.10 -21.78
N VAL A 13 9.56 37.34 -22.67
CA VAL A 13 9.42 35.88 -22.50
C VAL A 13 10.78 35.27 -22.85
N PHE A 14 11.53 34.88 -21.84
CA PHE A 14 12.71 34.04 -22.02
C PHE A 14 12.22 32.63 -22.45
N PHE A 15 12.23 32.38 -23.75
CA PHE A 15 12.27 30.99 -24.25
C PHE A 15 13.70 30.48 -24.04
N GLY A 16 13.97 29.92 -22.87
CA GLY A 16 15.11 29.07 -22.69
C GLY A 16 14.91 27.81 -23.55
N CYS A 17 15.87 27.48 -24.41
CA CYS A 17 15.93 26.18 -25.05
C CYS A 17 15.95 25.11 -23.96
N ILE A 18 14.82 24.46 -23.74
CA ILE A 18 14.75 23.21 -22.96
C ILE A 18 15.43 22.18 -23.84
N SER A 19 16.73 21.92 -23.59
CA SER A 19 17.36 20.72 -24.10
C SER A 19 16.60 19.54 -23.48
N ASN A 20 15.94 18.74 -24.31
CA ASN A 20 15.36 17.45 -23.89
C ASN A 20 16.48 16.64 -23.22
N VAL A 21 16.47 16.61 -21.88
CA VAL A 21 17.35 15.75 -21.12
C VAL A 21 16.86 14.33 -21.38
N ASN A 22 17.76 13.49 -21.87
CA ASN A 22 17.46 12.06 -22.04
C ASN A 22 17.28 11.47 -20.64
N HIS A 23 16.04 11.34 -20.18
CA HIS A 23 15.67 10.85 -18.84
C HIS A 23 16.10 9.40 -18.59
N GLU A 24 16.33 8.64 -19.67
CA GLU A 24 16.67 7.20 -19.63
C GLU A 24 18.03 6.89 -18.98
N GLU A 25 18.92 7.87 -18.82
CA GLU A 25 20.28 7.59 -18.34
C GLU A 25 20.46 7.55 -16.81
N LEU A 26 19.49 8.00 -15.99
CA LEU A 26 19.66 8.06 -14.54
C LEU A 26 19.07 6.83 -13.81
N GLY A 27 18.15 6.10 -14.44
CA GLY A 27 17.52 4.90 -13.85
C GLY A 27 16.74 5.14 -12.56
N LEU A 28 16.25 6.37 -12.33
CA LEU A 28 15.47 6.71 -11.13
C LEU A 28 14.05 6.16 -11.22
N ILE A 29 13.60 5.46 -10.18
CA ILE A 29 12.27 4.86 -10.09
C ILE A 29 11.63 5.21 -8.74
N PRO A 30 10.45 5.90 -8.73
CA PRO A 30 9.79 6.53 -9.88
C PRO A 30 10.60 7.70 -10.45
N GLN A 31 10.37 7.97 -11.73
CA GLN A 31 11.01 9.12 -12.39
C GLN A 31 10.49 10.42 -11.77
N PRO A 32 11.39 11.34 -11.35
CA PRO A 32 10.99 12.66 -10.86
C PRO A 32 10.24 13.49 -11.91
N THR A 33 9.39 14.39 -11.44
CA THR A 33 8.58 15.27 -12.29
C THR A 33 9.44 16.18 -13.18
N TYR A 34 10.58 16.66 -12.65
CA TYR A 34 11.52 17.51 -13.39
C TYR A 34 12.96 17.19 -13.01
N ILE A 35 13.83 17.10 -14.01
CA ILE A 35 15.27 16.92 -13.86
C ILE A 35 15.98 17.87 -14.83
N GLU A 36 16.86 18.70 -14.30
CA GLU A 36 17.77 19.54 -15.07
C GLU A 36 19.22 19.16 -14.77
N ARG A 37 19.98 18.75 -15.77
CA ARG A 37 21.43 18.53 -15.62
C ARG A 37 22.15 19.85 -15.64
N VAL A 38 23.07 20.01 -14.70
CA VAL A 38 23.95 21.17 -14.60
C VAL A 38 25.38 20.71 -14.90
N SER A 39 26.19 21.60 -15.47
CA SER A 39 27.60 21.29 -15.77
C SER A 39 28.38 20.97 -14.49
N GLY A 40 29.27 19.97 -14.57
CA GLY A 40 30.12 19.56 -13.46
C GLY A 40 29.67 18.30 -12.79
N LYS A 41 30.43 17.88 -11.78
CA LYS A 41 30.25 16.66 -11.00
C LYS A 41 30.52 16.92 -9.53
N THR A 42 29.84 16.23 -8.69
CA THR A 42 30.04 16.20 -7.24
C THR A 42 30.72 14.89 -6.84
N ILE A 43 31.74 14.97 -6.01
CA ILE A 43 32.38 13.77 -5.44
C ILE A 43 32.00 13.70 -3.96
N LEU A 44 31.29 12.64 -3.60
CA LEU A 44 30.93 12.35 -2.22
C LEU A 44 32.02 11.44 -1.62
N ASP A 45 32.76 11.99 -0.67
CA ASP A 45 33.88 11.36 0.04
C ASP A 45 33.69 11.51 1.57
N ASP A 46 34.74 11.25 2.36
CA ASP A 46 34.68 11.39 3.82
C ASP A 46 34.70 12.86 4.30
N ASP A 47 34.82 13.83 3.40
CA ASP A 47 34.86 15.28 3.72
C ASP A 47 33.47 15.96 3.53
N TRP A 48 32.43 15.25 3.97
CA TRP A 48 31.03 15.74 3.95
C TRP A 48 30.42 15.68 5.33
N THR A 49 29.51 16.62 5.61
CA THR A 49 28.63 16.61 6.78
C THR A 49 27.16 16.63 6.39
N ILE A 50 26.26 16.23 7.28
CA ILE A 50 24.82 16.40 7.14
C ILE A 50 24.32 17.39 8.17
N LYS A 51 23.72 18.51 7.71
CA LYS A 51 23.09 19.54 8.55
C LYS A 51 21.60 19.64 8.27
N HIS A 52 20.84 20.16 9.23
CA HIS A 52 19.41 20.46 9.03
C HIS A 52 19.02 21.76 9.73
N ASN A 53 17.91 22.36 9.28
CA ASN A 53 17.42 23.63 9.80
C ASN A 53 16.41 23.40 10.95
N GLY A 54 16.88 23.38 12.18
CA GLY A 54 16.04 23.42 13.36
C GLY A 54 16.02 22.14 14.20
N ALA A 55 15.44 22.25 15.39
CA ALA A 55 15.33 21.16 16.36
C ALA A 55 14.04 20.37 16.12
N HIS A 56 13.98 19.62 15.03
CA HIS A 56 12.86 18.75 14.70
C HIS A 56 13.31 17.29 14.78
N ILE A 57 12.70 16.50 15.67
CA ILE A 57 13.10 15.10 15.92
C ILE A 57 13.09 14.25 14.65
N ASP A 58 12.21 14.56 13.71
CA ASP A 58 12.14 13.84 12.43
C ASP A 58 13.38 14.11 11.57
N LEU A 59 13.92 15.35 11.55
CA LEU A 59 15.14 15.68 10.81
C LEU A 59 16.37 14.95 11.39
N ASP A 60 16.45 14.79 12.72
CA ASP A 60 17.48 13.97 13.34
C ASP A 60 17.40 12.50 12.92
N ASN A 61 16.18 11.97 12.80
CA ASN A 61 15.95 10.59 12.32
C ASN A 61 16.30 10.46 10.84
N LEU A 62 15.93 11.43 10.00
CA LEU A 62 16.26 11.46 8.58
C LEU A 62 17.77 11.58 8.35
N LYS A 63 18.46 12.41 9.14
CA LYS A 63 19.94 12.45 9.16
C LYS A 63 20.52 11.06 9.43
N LYS A 64 20.00 10.33 10.44
CA LYS A 64 20.45 8.97 10.76
C LYS A 64 20.18 7.98 9.59
N VAL A 65 19.03 8.09 8.93
CA VAL A 65 18.68 7.26 7.76
C VAL A 65 19.71 7.44 6.65
N LEU A 66 19.98 8.68 6.26
CA LEU A 66 20.96 8.99 5.20
C LEU A 66 22.39 8.60 5.62
N THR A 67 22.79 8.91 6.85
CA THR A 67 24.11 8.51 7.40
C THR A 67 24.30 7.01 7.35
N LYS A 68 23.26 6.23 7.70
CA LYS A 68 23.32 4.76 7.65
C LYS A 68 23.53 4.25 6.23
N HIS A 69 22.84 4.81 5.24
CA HIS A 69 22.99 4.43 3.83
C HIS A 69 24.40 4.75 3.35
N LEU A 70 24.89 5.97 3.56
CA LEU A 70 26.24 6.37 3.17
C LEU A 70 27.32 5.47 3.79
N ASN A 71 27.20 5.18 5.08
CA ASN A 71 28.19 4.33 5.79
C ASN A 71 28.13 2.88 5.36
N LYS A 72 26.94 2.28 5.31
CA LYS A 72 26.77 0.84 5.06
C LYS A 72 27.03 0.50 3.61
N ASP A 73 26.45 1.24 2.69
CA ASP A 73 26.36 0.85 1.28
C ASP A 73 27.47 1.49 0.45
N HIS A 74 27.97 2.66 0.87
CA HIS A 74 29.01 3.42 0.16
C HIS A 74 30.33 3.54 0.90
N LYS A 75 30.39 3.15 2.19
CA LYS A 75 31.59 3.27 3.05
C LYS A 75 32.08 4.71 3.28
N VAL A 76 31.21 5.70 3.03
CA VAL A 76 31.49 7.11 3.30
C VAL A 76 31.32 7.39 4.80
N LYS A 77 32.33 7.95 5.43
CA LYS A 77 32.35 8.35 6.85
C LYS A 77 32.22 9.87 6.93
N LEU A 78 31.09 10.34 7.43
CA LEU A 78 30.84 11.77 7.57
C LEU A 78 31.79 12.42 8.59
N ASN A 79 32.17 13.66 8.33
CA ASN A 79 33.00 14.51 9.17
C ASN A 79 32.19 15.75 9.59
N ASP A 80 31.92 15.90 10.89
CA ASP A 80 31.10 17.03 11.38
C ASP A 80 31.76 18.41 11.15
N ASP A 81 33.08 18.47 10.98
CA ASP A 81 33.86 19.68 10.72
C ASP A 81 34.06 19.95 9.20
N ALA A 82 33.45 19.15 8.32
CA ALA A 82 33.61 19.31 6.89
C ALA A 82 32.94 20.57 6.36
N ASP A 83 33.57 21.18 5.33
CA ASP A 83 33.01 22.33 4.60
C ASP A 83 31.92 21.89 3.60
N LYS A 84 32.01 20.68 3.04
CA LYS A 84 31.00 20.13 2.13
C LYS A 84 29.77 19.66 2.92
N VAL A 85 28.58 20.01 2.45
CA VAL A 85 27.36 19.80 3.23
C VAL A 85 26.20 19.21 2.45
N ILE A 86 25.54 18.22 3.06
CA ILE A 86 24.20 17.78 2.69
C ILE A 86 23.23 18.47 3.65
N SER A 87 22.36 19.34 3.14
CA SER A 87 21.40 20.12 3.91
C SER A 87 20.00 19.54 3.80
N LEU A 88 19.37 19.21 4.92
CA LEU A 88 17.96 18.83 5.00
C LEU A 88 17.16 20.04 5.49
N ILE A 89 16.29 20.59 4.66
CA ILE A 89 15.65 21.89 4.91
C ILE A 89 14.14 21.75 4.84
N ILE A 90 13.47 21.93 5.96
CA ILE A 90 12.00 22.09 5.99
C ILE A 90 11.70 23.60 5.92
N ARG A 91 10.96 24.00 4.89
CA ARG A 91 10.50 25.36 4.68
C ARG A 91 9.20 25.37 3.91
N SER A 92 8.24 26.16 4.34
CA SER A 92 6.99 26.35 3.58
C SER A 92 7.30 26.84 2.17
N ASP A 93 6.76 26.17 1.19
CA ASP A 93 6.86 26.50 -0.23
C ASP A 93 5.54 26.12 -0.90
N ASP A 94 4.75 27.13 -1.22
CA ASP A 94 3.39 26.96 -1.77
C ASP A 94 3.41 26.38 -3.21
N SER A 95 4.59 26.34 -3.85
CA SER A 95 4.76 25.71 -5.16
C SER A 95 4.87 24.19 -5.12
N LEU A 96 5.12 23.58 -3.95
CA LEU A 96 5.24 22.13 -3.77
C LEU A 96 3.98 21.54 -3.14
N ARG A 97 3.47 20.47 -3.72
CA ARG A 97 2.39 19.66 -3.11
C ARG A 97 2.89 18.95 -1.85
N ALA A 98 1.94 18.43 -1.06
CA ALA A 98 2.26 17.63 0.12
C ALA A 98 3.13 16.42 -0.27
N GLY A 99 4.29 16.28 0.40
CA GLY A 99 5.29 15.27 0.07
C GLY A 99 6.21 15.60 -1.10
N GLY A 100 6.06 16.80 -1.70
CA GLY A 100 6.97 17.28 -2.72
C GLY A 100 8.30 17.75 -2.14
N TYR A 101 9.35 17.75 -2.98
CA TYR A 101 10.69 18.18 -2.60
C TYR A 101 11.46 18.74 -3.79
N THR A 102 12.50 19.54 -3.49
CA THR A 102 13.58 19.86 -4.43
C THR A 102 14.88 19.22 -3.96
N LEU A 103 15.68 18.73 -4.90
CA LEU A 103 17.02 18.20 -4.64
C LEU A 103 18.00 18.89 -5.59
N ASN A 104 18.93 19.66 -5.02
CA ASN A 104 19.96 20.36 -5.78
C ASN A 104 21.33 19.79 -5.44
N ILE A 105 22.10 19.37 -6.45
CA ILE A 105 23.43 18.78 -6.31
C ILE A 105 24.42 19.69 -7.03
N TYR A 106 25.34 20.28 -6.28
CA TYR A 106 26.36 21.19 -6.79
C TYR A 106 27.69 21.02 -6.05
N ASN A 107 28.74 20.57 -6.71
CA ASN A 107 30.11 20.51 -6.20
C ASN A 107 30.20 20.12 -4.72
N ASP A 108 30.15 21.11 -3.81
CA ASP A 108 30.37 20.94 -2.37
C ASP A 108 29.06 21.03 -1.56
N THR A 109 27.91 21.08 -2.23
CA THR A 109 26.59 21.18 -1.56
C THR A 109 25.56 20.26 -2.19
N ILE A 110 24.78 19.57 -1.34
CA ILE A 110 23.58 18.84 -1.71
C ILE A 110 22.45 19.37 -0.82
N ASN A 111 21.41 19.95 -1.42
CA ASN A 111 20.28 20.50 -0.67
C ASN A 111 19.01 19.73 -0.97
N ILE A 112 18.36 19.22 0.06
CA ILE A 112 17.00 18.65 0.00
C ILE A 112 16.08 19.60 0.74
N LEU A 113 15.12 20.21 0.03
CA LEU A 113 14.15 21.12 0.60
C LEU A 113 12.74 20.57 0.37
N ALA A 114 11.89 20.61 1.41
CA ALA A 114 10.49 20.19 1.34
C ALA A 114 9.62 20.95 2.35
N ASN A 115 8.29 20.84 2.19
CA ASN A 115 7.33 21.42 3.14
C ASN A 115 7.16 20.58 4.42
N SER A 116 7.64 19.34 4.41
CA SER A 116 7.33 18.36 5.46
C SER A 116 8.40 17.26 5.54
N PRO A 117 8.53 16.57 6.68
CA PRO A 117 9.53 15.52 6.86
C PRO A 117 9.43 14.37 5.84
N ASN A 118 8.23 13.97 5.42
CA ASN A 118 8.06 12.94 4.39
C ASN A 118 8.60 13.38 3.02
N GLY A 119 8.50 14.67 2.65
CA GLY A 119 9.13 15.20 1.44
C GLY A 119 10.65 15.11 1.51
N ILE A 120 11.27 15.45 2.65
CA ILE A 120 12.71 15.24 2.87
C ILE A 120 13.07 13.75 2.73
N PHE A 121 12.25 12.85 3.31
CA PHE A 121 12.46 11.41 3.18
C PHE A 121 12.46 10.96 1.71
N TYR A 122 11.50 11.44 0.90
CA TYR A 122 11.43 11.10 -0.52
C TYR A 122 12.61 11.67 -1.32
N GLY A 123 13.06 12.88 -0.98
CA GLY A 123 14.30 13.45 -1.52
C GLY A 123 15.54 12.62 -1.19
N ILE A 124 15.62 12.09 0.04
CA ILE A 124 16.67 11.16 0.47
C ILE A 124 16.61 9.87 -0.37
N GLN A 125 15.43 9.30 -0.64
CA GLN A 125 15.33 8.09 -1.48
C GLN A 125 15.84 8.35 -2.90
N THR A 126 15.54 9.51 -3.48
CA THR A 126 16.08 9.89 -4.79
C THR A 126 17.61 10.08 -4.75
N LEU A 127 18.13 10.75 -3.72
CA LEU A 127 19.57 10.88 -3.54
C LEU A 127 20.27 9.53 -3.40
N ASN A 128 19.67 8.60 -2.64
CA ASN A 128 20.19 7.23 -2.48
C ASN A 128 20.31 6.51 -3.84
N GLN A 129 19.27 6.57 -4.69
CA GLN A 129 19.31 5.95 -6.02
C GLN A 129 20.38 6.60 -6.92
N ILE A 130 20.57 7.92 -6.84
CA ILE A 130 21.63 8.64 -7.56
C ILE A 130 23.01 8.17 -7.09
N LEU A 131 23.20 8.01 -5.78
CA LEU A 131 24.47 7.54 -5.21
C LEU A 131 24.74 6.06 -5.57
N ASP A 132 23.70 5.22 -5.57
CA ASP A 132 23.80 3.80 -5.94
C ASP A 132 24.24 3.63 -7.42
N SER A 133 23.80 4.53 -8.30
CA SER A 133 24.19 4.58 -9.72
C SER A 133 25.48 5.36 -9.98
N GLY A 134 26.02 6.06 -8.98
CA GLY A 134 27.22 6.87 -9.09
C GLY A 134 28.50 6.09 -9.38
N GLN A 135 29.46 6.73 -10.05
CA GLN A 135 30.72 6.09 -10.39
C GLN A 135 31.65 6.02 -9.16
N LYS A 136 31.87 4.81 -8.64
CA LYS A 136 32.76 4.59 -7.50
C LYS A 136 34.23 4.64 -7.91
N SER A 137 35.02 5.38 -7.14
CA SER A 137 36.46 5.53 -7.32
C SER A 137 37.19 5.55 -5.96
N ASN A 138 38.53 5.59 -5.99
CA ASN A 138 39.34 5.80 -4.78
C ASN A 138 39.18 7.21 -4.16
N LYS A 139 38.50 8.13 -4.85
CA LYS A 139 38.22 9.48 -4.38
C LYS A 139 36.82 9.63 -3.79
N GLY A 140 35.99 8.58 -3.83
CA GLY A 140 34.60 8.63 -3.41
C GLY A 140 33.62 8.24 -4.53
N ILE A 141 32.38 8.68 -4.41
CA ILE A 141 31.30 8.46 -5.38
C ILE A 141 31.15 9.70 -6.23
N GLU A 142 31.34 9.56 -7.52
CA GLU A 142 31.13 10.65 -8.48
C GLU A 142 29.70 10.61 -9.01
N ILE A 143 28.97 11.69 -8.85
CA ILE A 143 27.62 11.91 -9.35
C ILE A 143 27.53 13.20 -10.16
N LEU A 144 26.56 13.29 -11.06
CA LEU A 144 26.35 14.49 -11.89
C LEU A 144 25.70 15.61 -11.06
N ASN A 145 26.07 16.86 -11.35
CA ASN A 145 25.35 18.02 -10.83
C ASN A 145 23.97 18.11 -11.49
N MET A 146 22.94 18.36 -10.68
CA MET A 146 21.56 18.44 -11.18
C MET A 146 20.62 19.16 -10.23
N ASN A 147 19.52 19.65 -10.79
CA ASN A 147 18.34 20.12 -10.08
C ASN A 147 17.19 19.16 -10.33
N ILE A 148 16.55 18.72 -9.26
CA ILE A 148 15.38 17.85 -9.32
C ILE A 148 14.24 18.51 -8.57
N ILE A 149 13.04 18.49 -9.17
CA ILE A 149 11.77 18.81 -8.52
C ILE A 149 10.89 17.59 -8.67
N ASP A 150 10.33 17.13 -7.57
CA ASP A 150 9.46 15.95 -7.59
C ASP A 150 8.34 16.09 -6.56
N GLU A 151 7.16 15.64 -6.94
CA GLU A 151 5.98 15.64 -6.08
C GLU A 151 5.06 14.48 -6.44
N PRO A 152 4.35 13.90 -5.45
CA PRO A 152 3.42 12.83 -5.73
C PRO A 152 2.18 13.33 -6.48
N ARG A 153 1.81 12.65 -7.57
CA ARG A 153 0.53 12.87 -8.26
C ARG A 153 -0.65 12.44 -7.41
N PHE A 154 -0.50 11.30 -6.68
CA PHE A 154 -1.54 10.72 -5.85
C PHE A 154 -1.16 10.73 -4.37
N LYS A 155 -2.15 10.98 -3.52
CA LYS A 155 -2.00 10.89 -2.04
C LYS A 155 -1.80 9.44 -1.59
N TRP A 156 -2.47 8.49 -2.24
CA TRP A 156 -2.39 7.06 -1.97
C TRP A 156 -1.49 6.37 -2.99
N ARG A 157 -0.42 5.74 -2.52
CA ARG A 157 0.53 4.97 -3.34
C ARG A 157 0.88 3.71 -2.56
N GLY A 158 0.10 2.65 -2.79
CA GLY A 158 0.13 1.45 -1.97
C GLY A 158 0.74 0.23 -2.65
N MET A 159 1.20 -0.68 -1.81
CA MET A 159 1.51 -2.07 -2.18
C MET A 159 0.79 -3.00 -1.21
N HIS A 160 0.27 -4.09 -1.75
CA HIS A 160 -0.44 -5.13 -1.03
C HIS A 160 0.45 -6.35 -0.81
N LEU A 161 0.35 -7.00 0.35
CA LEU A 161 0.98 -8.28 0.63
C LEU A 161 -0.02 -9.21 1.30
N ASP A 162 -0.36 -10.30 0.61
CA ASP A 162 -1.18 -11.38 1.14
C ASP A 162 -0.32 -12.33 1.98
N VAL A 163 -0.56 -12.35 3.27
CA VAL A 163 0.07 -13.28 4.22
C VAL A 163 -0.90 -14.36 4.71
N GLY A 164 -2.16 -14.26 4.31
CA GLY A 164 -3.20 -15.25 4.60
C GLY A 164 -2.97 -16.55 3.84
N ARG A 165 -2.82 -16.47 2.50
CA ARG A 165 -2.54 -17.67 1.67
C ARG A 165 -1.15 -18.22 1.93
N HIS A 166 -0.15 -17.35 2.15
CA HIS A 166 1.21 -17.76 2.50
C HIS A 166 1.77 -16.85 3.61
N PHE A 167 2.18 -17.46 4.73
CA PHE A 167 2.75 -16.73 5.87
C PHE A 167 4.20 -16.32 5.60
N PHE A 168 4.52 -15.07 5.82
CA PHE A 168 5.88 -14.52 5.77
C PHE A 168 6.30 -14.04 7.15
N ASP A 169 7.55 -14.26 7.53
CA ASP A 169 8.07 -13.79 8.81
C ASP A 169 8.25 -12.25 8.84
N ILE A 170 8.44 -11.71 10.04
CA ILE A 170 8.61 -10.28 10.29
C ILE A 170 9.81 -9.70 9.53
N SER A 171 10.86 -10.48 9.31
CA SER A 171 12.06 -10.00 8.59
C SER A 171 11.75 -9.77 7.12
N PHE A 172 10.94 -10.62 6.51
CA PHE A 172 10.45 -10.44 5.15
C PHE A 172 9.52 -9.22 5.04
N VAL A 173 8.58 -9.07 5.97
CA VAL A 173 7.64 -7.93 5.98
C VAL A 173 8.43 -6.60 6.10
N LYS A 174 9.43 -6.53 6.96
CA LYS A 174 10.31 -5.34 7.07
C LYS A 174 11.08 -5.06 5.78
N LYS A 175 11.60 -6.09 5.12
CA LYS A 175 12.27 -5.96 3.82
C LYS A 175 11.31 -5.47 2.74
N TYR A 176 10.06 -5.94 2.74
CA TYR A 176 9.02 -5.49 1.84
C TYR A 176 8.70 -4.00 2.05
N ILE A 177 8.58 -3.56 3.31
CA ILE A 177 8.42 -2.15 3.68
C ILE A 177 9.62 -1.30 3.20
N ASP A 178 10.84 -1.81 3.29
CA ASP A 178 12.03 -1.11 2.76
C ASP A 178 11.94 -0.87 1.24
N TYR A 179 11.43 -1.84 0.48
CA TYR A 179 11.19 -1.67 -0.96
C TYR A 179 10.06 -0.68 -1.26
N ILE A 180 8.96 -0.72 -0.52
CA ILE A 180 7.89 0.30 -0.61
C ILE A 180 8.48 1.70 -0.39
N ALA A 181 9.28 1.86 0.65
CA ALA A 181 9.92 3.13 1.01
C ALA A 181 10.87 3.64 -0.08
N MET A 182 11.70 2.75 -0.64
CA MET A 182 12.68 3.08 -1.70
C MET A 182 11.99 3.67 -2.94
N HIS A 183 10.78 3.20 -3.24
CA HIS A 183 9.96 3.68 -4.36
C HIS A 183 8.99 4.80 -3.98
N LYS A 184 9.16 5.44 -2.81
CA LYS A 184 8.36 6.59 -2.32
C LYS A 184 6.86 6.29 -2.19
N MET A 185 6.49 5.02 -2.03
CA MET A 185 5.14 4.62 -1.68
C MET A 185 4.88 4.90 -0.19
N ASN A 186 3.62 5.13 0.17
CA ASN A 186 3.26 5.57 1.53
C ASN A 186 2.18 4.72 2.19
N ILE A 187 1.73 3.66 1.55
CA ILE A 187 0.72 2.72 2.07
C ILE A 187 1.24 1.30 1.95
N PHE A 188 1.14 0.56 3.03
CA PHE A 188 1.30 -0.89 3.06
C PHE A 188 -0.04 -1.53 3.40
N HIS A 189 -0.69 -2.14 2.42
CA HIS A 189 -1.91 -2.91 2.59
C HIS A 189 -1.52 -4.34 3.00
N TRP A 190 -1.77 -4.68 4.26
CA TRP A 190 -1.38 -5.96 4.86
C TRP A 190 -2.59 -6.86 4.99
N HIS A 191 -2.71 -7.83 4.09
CA HIS A 191 -3.82 -8.77 4.02
C HIS A 191 -3.57 -9.91 5.01
N LEU A 192 -4.19 -9.80 6.18
CA LEU A 192 -3.85 -10.57 7.38
C LEU A 192 -4.70 -11.81 7.58
N THR A 193 -5.88 -11.91 6.97
CA THR A 193 -6.79 -13.03 7.20
C THR A 193 -7.39 -13.54 5.91
N GLU A 194 -7.53 -14.88 5.80
CA GLU A 194 -8.00 -15.56 4.62
C GLU A 194 -8.49 -16.98 4.94
N ASP A 195 -9.12 -17.66 4.00
CA ASP A 195 -9.58 -19.06 4.15
C ASP A 195 -8.46 -20.03 4.55
N GLN A 196 -7.21 -19.75 4.11
CA GLN A 196 -6.04 -20.60 4.32
C GLN A 196 -5.25 -20.24 5.58
N GLY A 197 -5.62 -19.16 6.27
CA GLY A 197 -5.00 -18.80 7.52
C GLY A 197 -5.37 -17.44 8.08
N TRP A 198 -5.55 -17.39 9.37
CA TRP A 198 -5.72 -16.18 10.18
C TRP A 198 -4.38 -15.81 10.80
N ARG A 199 -3.90 -14.57 10.60
CA ARG A 199 -2.52 -14.18 10.98
C ARG A 199 -2.45 -13.15 12.12
N VAL A 200 -3.56 -12.79 12.73
CA VAL A 200 -3.65 -11.74 13.76
C VAL A 200 -3.92 -12.37 15.13
N GLU A 201 -3.08 -12.05 16.11
CA GLU A 201 -3.37 -12.37 17.50
C GLU A 201 -4.52 -11.50 18.02
N ILE A 202 -5.60 -12.15 18.48
CA ILE A 202 -6.77 -11.53 19.12
C ILE A 202 -6.91 -12.16 20.51
N GLU A 203 -6.66 -11.38 21.56
CA GLU A 203 -6.66 -11.90 22.93
C GLU A 203 -7.99 -12.45 23.36
N SER A 204 -9.09 -11.80 22.95
CA SER A 204 -10.45 -12.25 23.23
C SER A 204 -10.83 -13.56 22.54
N TYR A 205 -10.13 -13.92 21.47
CA TYR A 205 -10.43 -15.10 20.65
C TYR A 205 -9.17 -15.94 20.34
N PRO A 206 -8.55 -16.57 21.36
CA PRO A 206 -7.25 -17.25 21.21
C PRO A 206 -7.24 -18.40 20.20
N LYS A 207 -8.39 -19.06 19.96
CA LYS A 207 -8.47 -20.12 18.95
C LYS A 207 -8.18 -19.63 17.53
N LEU A 208 -8.25 -18.31 17.24
CA LEU A 208 -7.88 -17.75 15.95
C LEU A 208 -6.38 -17.97 15.64
N THR A 209 -5.52 -18.00 16.66
CA THR A 209 -4.10 -18.31 16.50
C THR A 209 -3.77 -19.77 16.78
N GLU A 210 -4.51 -20.43 17.68
CA GLU A 210 -4.29 -21.84 18.00
C GLU A 210 -4.73 -22.79 16.88
N ILE A 211 -5.85 -22.48 16.21
CA ILE A 211 -6.48 -23.30 15.18
C ILE A 211 -6.37 -22.65 13.81
N SER A 212 -6.88 -21.41 13.65
CA SER A 212 -7.07 -20.79 12.35
C SER A 212 -5.77 -20.34 11.68
N ALA A 213 -4.68 -20.23 12.44
CA ALA A 213 -3.37 -19.87 11.89
C ALA A 213 -2.69 -21.03 11.14
N TYR A 214 -3.22 -22.26 11.21
CA TYR A 214 -2.55 -23.45 10.69
C TYR A 214 -3.48 -24.30 9.84
N ARG A 215 -2.97 -24.75 8.69
CA ARG A 215 -3.59 -25.80 7.86
C ARG A 215 -2.77 -27.09 7.93
N ASP A 216 -3.42 -28.23 7.75
CA ASP A 216 -2.77 -29.55 7.91
C ASP A 216 -1.73 -29.82 6.81
N GLU A 217 -1.97 -29.34 5.61
CA GLU A 217 -1.13 -29.50 4.43
C GLU A 217 -1.42 -28.38 3.42
N SER A 218 -0.55 -28.22 2.43
CA SER A 218 -0.73 -27.25 1.36
C SER A 218 -0.82 -27.95 0.00
N LEU A 219 -1.63 -27.38 -0.90
CA LEU A 219 -1.71 -27.81 -2.29
C LEU A 219 -0.32 -27.69 -2.95
N ILE A 220 0.07 -28.73 -3.70
CA ILE A 220 1.21 -28.72 -4.62
C ILE A 220 0.67 -28.44 -6.03
N GLY A 221 1.29 -27.48 -6.73
CA GLY A 221 0.83 -27.10 -8.06
C GLY A 221 -0.37 -26.15 -8.04
N HIS A 222 -1.12 -26.17 -9.14
CA HIS A 222 -2.24 -25.25 -9.32
C HIS A 222 -3.57 -25.86 -8.86
N TYR A 223 -4.50 -25.06 -8.33
CA TYR A 223 -5.79 -25.54 -7.82
C TYR A 223 -6.67 -26.22 -8.90
N ARG A 224 -6.36 -26.02 -10.18
CA ARG A 224 -7.01 -26.67 -11.33
C ARG A 224 -6.38 -27.98 -11.75
N ASP A 225 -5.24 -28.36 -11.14
CA ASP A 225 -4.58 -29.62 -11.48
C ASP A 225 -5.44 -30.81 -10.99
N GLU A 226 -5.50 -31.88 -11.79
CA GLU A 226 -6.22 -33.10 -11.46
C GLU A 226 -5.38 -34.34 -11.82
N PRO A 227 -5.14 -35.28 -10.87
CA PRO A 227 -5.56 -35.21 -9.46
C PRO A 227 -4.77 -34.14 -8.68
N ARG A 228 -5.40 -33.53 -7.66
CA ARG A 228 -4.72 -32.63 -6.76
C ARG A 228 -3.78 -33.38 -5.83
N GLU A 229 -2.60 -32.81 -5.64
CA GLU A 229 -1.60 -33.33 -4.72
C GLU A 229 -1.37 -32.36 -3.55
N TYR A 230 -1.03 -32.90 -2.37
CA TYR A 230 -0.77 -32.11 -1.18
C TYR A 230 0.55 -32.54 -0.56
N ASP A 231 1.22 -31.61 0.13
CA ASP A 231 2.58 -31.82 0.67
C ASP A 231 2.60 -32.61 1.99
N GLY A 232 1.44 -32.87 2.61
CA GLY A 232 1.29 -33.60 3.88
C GLY A 232 1.96 -32.90 5.06
N LYS A 233 2.26 -31.59 4.98
CA LYS A 233 2.97 -30.85 6.01
C LYS A 233 2.09 -29.77 6.62
N LYS A 234 1.99 -29.78 7.95
CA LYS A 234 1.34 -28.69 8.68
C LYS A 234 2.07 -27.37 8.36
N TYR A 235 1.30 -26.35 7.94
CA TYR A 235 1.81 -25.05 7.53
C TYR A 235 1.00 -23.93 8.18
N GLY A 236 1.68 -22.85 8.57
CA GLY A 236 1.04 -21.64 9.08
C GLY A 236 1.96 -20.81 9.96
N GLY A 237 1.37 -19.87 10.63
CA GLY A 237 2.00 -18.91 11.53
C GLY A 237 1.04 -17.74 11.76
N TYR A 238 1.39 -16.87 12.69
CA TYR A 238 0.66 -15.65 12.98
C TYR A 238 1.61 -14.59 13.53
N TYR A 239 1.17 -13.38 13.58
CA TYR A 239 1.89 -12.26 14.19
C TYR A 239 1.28 -11.95 15.55
N THR A 240 2.14 -11.83 16.56
CA THR A 240 1.74 -11.33 17.88
C THR A 240 1.41 -9.83 17.81
N LYS A 241 0.64 -9.33 18.77
CA LYS A 241 0.34 -7.88 18.88
C LYS A 241 1.61 -7.04 18.91
N ASP A 242 2.65 -7.51 19.61
CA ASP A 242 3.92 -6.80 19.72
C ASP A 242 4.67 -6.79 18.39
N GLU A 243 4.68 -7.89 17.64
CA GLU A 243 5.27 -7.95 16.31
C GLU A 243 4.55 -7.02 15.32
N MET A 244 3.22 -6.98 15.36
CA MET A 244 2.44 -6.08 14.51
C MET A 244 2.70 -4.59 14.85
N LYS A 245 2.77 -4.24 16.14
CA LYS A 245 3.14 -2.89 16.59
C LYS A 245 4.56 -2.52 16.15
N ASP A 246 5.51 -3.45 16.20
CA ASP A 246 6.88 -3.22 15.70
C ASP A 246 6.89 -2.97 14.18
N ILE A 247 6.07 -3.67 13.41
CA ILE A 247 5.88 -3.41 11.96
C ILE A 247 5.27 -2.02 11.73
N VAL A 248 4.24 -1.64 12.47
CA VAL A 248 3.62 -0.31 12.39
C VAL A 248 4.64 0.79 12.67
N ASP A 249 5.43 0.64 13.73
CA ASP A 249 6.48 1.59 14.08
C ASP A 249 7.62 1.64 13.05
N TYR A 250 7.96 0.49 12.47
CA TYR A 250 8.96 0.38 11.42
C TYR A 250 8.52 1.10 10.14
N ALA A 251 7.26 0.92 9.74
CA ALA A 251 6.65 1.59 8.61
C ALA A 251 6.51 3.10 8.84
N LYS A 252 6.06 3.52 10.03
CA LYS A 252 5.91 4.93 10.42
C LYS A 252 7.22 5.72 10.29
N LYS A 253 8.35 5.12 10.66
CA LYS A 253 9.69 5.74 10.49
C LYS A 253 10.08 5.95 9.03
N ARG A 254 9.32 5.40 8.08
CA ARG A 254 9.47 5.53 6.62
C ARG A 254 8.30 6.28 5.98
N TYR A 255 7.46 6.91 6.81
CA TYR A 255 6.25 7.62 6.37
C TYR A 255 5.27 6.74 5.60
N ILE A 256 5.19 5.45 5.99
CA ILE A 256 4.27 4.47 5.45
C ILE A 256 3.19 4.18 6.49
N THR A 257 1.93 4.29 6.09
CA THR A 257 0.76 3.85 6.86
C THR A 257 0.49 2.38 6.55
N VAL A 258 0.32 1.56 7.60
CA VAL A 258 -0.11 0.18 7.46
C VAL A 258 -1.63 0.14 7.51
N VAL A 259 -2.24 -0.45 6.48
CA VAL A 259 -3.69 -0.70 6.38
C VAL A 259 -3.91 -2.21 6.54
N PRO A 260 -4.46 -2.67 7.68
CA PRO A 260 -4.77 -4.07 7.87
C PRO A 260 -6.02 -4.46 7.09
N GLU A 261 -6.03 -5.68 6.54
CA GLU A 261 -7.22 -6.29 5.96
C GLU A 261 -7.67 -7.48 6.81
N ILE A 262 -8.94 -7.45 7.17
CA ILE A 262 -9.66 -8.49 7.91
C ILE A 262 -10.87 -8.89 7.08
N GLU A 263 -10.81 -10.07 6.50
CA GLU A 263 -11.81 -10.57 5.56
C GLU A 263 -13.16 -10.84 6.18
N MET A 264 -14.20 -10.31 5.56
CA MET A 264 -15.61 -10.54 5.88
C MET A 264 -16.52 -10.02 4.74
N PRO A 265 -17.71 -10.63 4.48
CA PRO A 265 -18.21 -11.86 5.10
C PRO A 265 -17.69 -13.14 4.45
N GLY A 266 -17.13 -13.07 3.24
CA GLY A 266 -16.42 -14.15 2.55
C GLY A 266 -15.01 -14.36 3.10
N HIS A 267 -14.24 -15.26 2.50
CA HIS A 267 -12.85 -15.56 2.85
C HIS A 267 -12.60 -15.77 4.36
N SER A 268 -13.62 -16.29 5.05
CA SER A 268 -13.67 -16.40 6.52
C SER A 268 -13.52 -17.82 7.05
N ARG A 269 -13.27 -18.81 6.17
CA ARG A 269 -13.24 -20.22 6.52
C ARG A 269 -12.24 -20.56 7.62
N ALA A 270 -11.07 -19.89 7.66
CA ALA A 270 -10.13 -20.11 8.75
C ALA A 270 -10.71 -19.68 10.11
N ALA A 271 -11.38 -18.51 10.18
CA ALA A 271 -12.06 -18.07 11.39
C ALA A 271 -13.18 -19.05 11.81
N LEU A 272 -13.96 -19.52 10.83
CA LEU A 272 -15.04 -20.48 11.06
C LEU A 272 -14.54 -21.88 11.48
N ALA A 273 -13.30 -22.24 11.16
CA ALA A 273 -12.69 -23.47 11.69
C ALA A 273 -12.49 -23.42 13.22
N ALA A 274 -12.23 -22.23 13.77
CA ALA A 274 -12.09 -22.03 15.21
C ALA A 274 -13.43 -21.74 15.92
N TYR A 275 -14.34 -21.04 15.23
CA TYR A 275 -15.63 -20.57 15.76
C TYR A 275 -16.76 -20.91 14.78
N PRO A 276 -17.10 -22.23 14.65
CA PRO A 276 -18.08 -22.69 13.65
C PRO A 276 -19.49 -22.16 13.89
N GLU A 277 -19.80 -21.72 15.11
CA GLU A 277 -21.10 -21.12 15.48
C GLU A 277 -21.36 -19.78 14.74
N LEU A 278 -20.34 -19.15 14.17
CA LEU A 278 -20.47 -17.92 13.39
C LEU A 278 -20.87 -18.18 11.93
N SER A 279 -20.78 -19.43 11.48
CA SER A 279 -21.18 -19.84 10.14
C SER A 279 -22.70 -20.02 10.02
N CYS A 280 -23.21 -19.92 8.79
CA CYS A 280 -24.57 -20.33 8.43
C CYS A 280 -24.71 -21.84 8.24
N THR A 281 -23.62 -22.58 8.16
CA THR A 281 -23.61 -24.03 8.00
C THR A 281 -23.09 -24.71 9.26
N GLU A 282 -23.61 -25.90 9.58
CA GLU A 282 -23.12 -26.67 10.71
C GLU A 282 -21.68 -27.14 10.46
N GLY A 283 -20.81 -26.95 11.47
CA GLY A 283 -19.44 -27.45 11.46
C GLY A 283 -19.37 -28.99 11.60
N PRO A 284 -18.17 -29.55 11.65
CA PRO A 284 -16.92 -28.87 11.78
C PRO A 284 -16.40 -28.29 10.47
N HIS A 285 -15.77 -27.10 10.54
CA HIS A 285 -15.03 -26.51 9.43
C HIS A 285 -13.53 -26.74 9.62
N THR A 286 -12.76 -26.68 8.54
CA THR A 286 -11.30 -26.82 8.57
C THR A 286 -10.67 -25.66 7.79
N VAL A 287 -9.50 -25.23 8.23
CA VAL A 287 -8.71 -24.25 7.50
C VAL A 287 -8.43 -24.76 6.07
N ALA A 288 -8.61 -23.91 5.06
CA ALA A 288 -8.49 -24.31 3.67
C ALA A 288 -7.05 -24.72 3.32
N LYS A 289 -6.90 -25.80 2.55
CA LYS A 289 -5.61 -26.32 2.07
C LYS A 289 -5.24 -25.82 0.69
N LEU A 290 -6.22 -25.32 -0.04
CA LEU A 290 -6.09 -24.79 -1.39
C LEU A 290 -6.70 -23.40 -1.46
N TRP A 291 -6.25 -22.61 -2.41
CA TRP A 291 -6.78 -21.29 -2.71
C TRP A 291 -7.99 -21.36 -3.67
N GLY A 292 -8.78 -20.29 -3.73
CA GLY A 292 -10.03 -20.17 -4.46
C GLY A 292 -11.16 -19.69 -3.55
N VAL A 293 -12.38 -19.64 -4.08
CA VAL A 293 -13.58 -19.19 -3.37
C VAL A 293 -14.20 -20.36 -2.59
N HIS A 294 -14.37 -20.19 -1.30
CA HIS A 294 -15.01 -21.16 -0.41
C HIS A 294 -16.43 -20.72 -0.06
N LYS A 295 -17.34 -21.69 0.18
CA LYS A 295 -18.77 -21.45 0.41
C LYS A 295 -19.11 -21.08 1.86
N GLU A 296 -18.20 -21.35 2.78
CA GLU A 296 -18.34 -21.05 4.18
C GLU A 296 -18.09 -19.57 4.42
N VAL A 297 -19.11 -18.84 4.85
CA VAL A 297 -19.08 -17.39 5.07
C VAL A 297 -19.66 -17.07 6.44
N PHE A 298 -19.36 -15.90 6.98
CA PHE A 298 -20.01 -15.39 8.17
C PHE A 298 -21.52 -15.26 7.98
N CYS A 299 -22.30 -15.64 9.00
CA CYS A 299 -23.75 -15.57 8.99
C CYS A 299 -24.22 -14.14 9.27
N ALA A 300 -24.86 -13.50 8.30
CA ALA A 300 -25.36 -12.14 8.40
C ALA A 300 -26.62 -12.03 9.29
N GLY A 301 -27.32 -13.15 9.50
CA GLY A 301 -28.51 -13.23 10.35
C GLY A 301 -28.21 -13.24 11.84
N LYS A 302 -26.99 -13.64 12.25
CA LYS A 302 -26.60 -13.81 13.66
C LYS A 302 -26.00 -12.52 14.24
N GLU A 303 -26.53 -12.04 15.37
CA GLU A 303 -25.91 -10.91 16.08
C GLU A 303 -24.55 -11.28 16.66
N SER A 304 -24.36 -12.53 17.08
CA SER A 304 -23.06 -13.01 17.57
C SER A 304 -21.92 -12.87 16.55
N THR A 305 -22.23 -12.87 15.25
CA THR A 305 -21.24 -12.56 14.20
C THR A 305 -20.76 -11.11 14.30
N PHE A 306 -21.67 -10.17 14.48
CA PHE A 306 -21.30 -8.74 14.61
C PHE A 306 -20.61 -8.46 15.93
N GLU A 307 -21.00 -9.10 17.03
CA GLU A 307 -20.33 -9.01 18.35
C GLU A 307 -18.88 -9.54 18.26
N PHE A 308 -18.68 -10.66 17.59
CA PHE A 308 -17.35 -11.20 17.31
C PHE A 308 -16.50 -10.22 16.49
N LEU A 309 -17.03 -9.72 15.38
CA LEU A 309 -16.32 -8.81 14.49
C LEU A 309 -16.05 -7.45 15.14
N GLU A 310 -16.96 -6.92 15.96
CA GLU A 310 -16.74 -5.69 16.73
C GLU A 310 -15.56 -5.86 17.70
N THR A 311 -15.48 -6.99 18.40
CA THR A 311 -14.37 -7.30 19.30
C THR A 311 -13.05 -7.40 18.53
N VAL A 312 -13.04 -8.13 17.41
CA VAL A 312 -11.85 -8.29 16.54
C VAL A 312 -11.39 -6.92 16.02
N LEU A 313 -12.30 -6.13 15.45
CA LEU A 313 -11.98 -4.81 14.88
C LEU A 313 -11.52 -3.82 15.96
N THR A 314 -12.03 -3.94 17.19
CA THR A 314 -11.56 -3.16 18.34
C THR A 314 -10.09 -3.45 18.63
N GLU A 315 -9.72 -4.72 18.80
CA GLU A 315 -8.32 -5.11 19.08
C GLU A 315 -7.38 -4.78 17.91
N VAL A 316 -7.84 -4.94 16.66
CA VAL A 316 -7.10 -4.54 15.46
C VAL A 316 -6.87 -3.00 15.44
N SER A 317 -7.89 -2.21 15.82
CA SER A 317 -7.78 -0.75 15.86
C SER A 317 -6.77 -0.25 16.88
N GLU A 318 -6.55 -0.98 17.97
CA GLU A 318 -5.52 -0.67 18.98
C GLU A 318 -4.09 -0.91 18.48
N ILE A 319 -3.92 -1.84 17.54
CA ILE A 319 -2.63 -2.17 16.94
C ILE A 319 -2.30 -1.20 15.80
N PHE A 320 -3.30 -0.88 14.95
CA PHE A 320 -3.14 -0.10 13.74
C PHE A 320 -3.73 1.31 13.92
N PRO A 321 -2.90 2.33 14.23
CA PRO A 321 -3.37 3.69 14.51
C PRO A 321 -3.81 4.45 13.25
N GLY A 322 -3.58 3.91 12.04
CA GLY A 322 -4.02 4.49 10.77
C GLY A 322 -5.54 4.69 10.72
N GLU A 323 -5.97 5.58 9.85
CA GLU A 323 -7.39 5.94 9.67
C GLU A 323 -8.21 4.79 9.07
N TYR A 324 -7.58 3.86 8.33
CA TYR A 324 -8.26 2.91 7.47
C TYR A 324 -8.16 1.47 7.98
N ILE A 325 -9.26 0.72 7.85
CA ILE A 325 -9.28 -0.74 7.93
C ILE A 325 -9.96 -1.27 6.66
N HIS A 326 -9.31 -2.21 5.99
CA HIS A 326 -9.87 -2.92 4.85
C HIS A 326 -10.61 -4.15 5.37
N ILE A 327 -11.83 -4.37 4.88
CA ILE A 327 -12.69 -5.47 5.34
C ILE A 327 -12.84 -6.60 4.32
N GLY A 328 -12.11 -6.57 3.22
CA GLY A 328 -12.32 -7.47 2.09
C GLY A 328 -13.64 -7.17 1.40
N GLY A 329 -14.62 -8.03 1.55
CA GLY A 329 -15.96 -7.88 1.00
C GLY A 329 -16.13 -8.53 -0.37
N ASP A 330 -15.05 -9.09 -0.92
CA ASP A 330 -14.98 -9.74 -2.21
C ASP A 330 -15.51 -11.19 -2.19
N GLU A 331 -15.83 -11.67 -3.37
CA GLU A 331 -16.11 -13.07 -3.70
C GLU A 331 -17.02 -13.84 -2.71
N CYS A 332 -17.88 -13.14 -1.95
CA CYS A 332 -18.75 -13.74 -0.95
C CYS A 332 -19.87 -14.58 -1.59
N PRO A 333 -19.84 -15.93 -1.51
CA PRO A 333 -20.94 -16.76 -2.04
C PRO A 333 -22.23 -16.57 -1.24
N LYS A 334 -23.35 -16.51 -1.93
CA LYS A 334 -24.67 -16.28 -1.34
C LYS A 334 -25.45 -17.57 -1.01
N ASP A 335 -24.88 -18.74 -1.39
CA ASP A 335 -25.57 -20.02 -1.27
C ASP A 335 -26.00 -20.34 0.16
N SER A 336 -25.12 -20.08 1.15
CA SER A 336 -25.40 -20.33 2.56
C SER A 336 -26.55 -19.46 3.07
N TRP A 337 -26.54 -18.18 2.75
CA TRP A 337 -27.56 -17.21 3.17
C TRP A 337 -28.95 -17.51 2.60
N LYS A 338 -29.02 -18.00 1.35
CA LYS A 338 -30.29 -18.38 0.70
C LYS A 338 -31.06 -19.46 1.45
N ASN A 339 -30.33 -20.35 2.12
CA ASN A 339 -30.92 -21.56 2.73
C ASN A 339 -30.89 -21.51 4.27
N HIS A 340 -30.47 -20.41 4.88
CA HIS A 340 -30.35 -20.29 6.32
C HIS A 340 -31.46 -19.39 6.90
N ASP A 341 -32.25 -19.93 7.82
CA ASP A 341 -33.44 -19.26 8.34
C ASP A 341 -33.17 -17.90 8.97
N LEU A 342 -32.07 -17.75 9.73
CA LEU A 342 -31.76 -16.48 10.39
C LEU A 342 -31.34 -15.39 9.38
N ASP A 343 -30.67 -15.74 8.28
CA ASP A 343 -30.34 -14.79 7.23
C ASP A 343 -31.61 -14.35 6.47
N GLN A 344 -32.50 -15.30 6.17
CA GLN A 344 -33.79 -14.99 5.54
C GLN A 344 -34.71 -14.20 6.48
N ASP A 345 -34.69 -14.46 7.80
CA ASP A 345 -35.39 -13.66 8.80
C ASP A 345 -34.83 -12.24 8.87
N ARG A 346 -33.51 -12.09 8.82
CA ARG A 346 -32.84 -10.78 8.74
C ARG A 346 -33.31 -10.02 7.52
N MET A 347 -33.31 -10.67 6.35
CA MET A 347 -33.77 -10.03 5.11
C MET A 347 -35.22 -9.54 5.23
N ARG A 348 -36.12 -10.36 5.79
CA ARG A 348 -37.51 -9.97 6.01
C ARG A 348 -37.63 -8.78 6.96
N LYS A 349 -36.91 -8.80 8.08
CA LYS A 349 -36.91 -7.76 9.11
C LYS A 349 -36.40 -6.42 8.55
N GLU A 350 -35.32 -6.45 7.81
CA GLU A 350 -34.68 -5.26 7.23
C GLU A 350 -35.27 -4.88 5.86
N ARG A 351 -36.26 -5.64 5.35
CA ARG A 351 -36.93 -5.44 4.05
C ARG A 351 -35.95 -5.48 2.87
N LEU A 352 -35.00 -6.40 2.91
CA LEU A 352 -34.03 -6.62 1.85
C LEU A 352 -34.60 -7.54 0.79
N SER A 353 -34.35 -7.26 -0.48
CA SER A 353 -34.96 -7.96 -1.61
C SER A 353 -34.18 -9.17 -2.07
N ASN A 354 -32.89 -9.22 -1.79
CA ASN A 354 -31.96 -10.28 -2.21
C ASN A 354 -30.70 -10.30 -1.34
N GLU A 355 -29.87 -11.31 -1.55
CA GLU A 355 -28.66 -11.53 -0.76
C GLU A 355 -27.53 -10.53 -1.05
N ASN A 356 -27.56 -9.80 -2.16
CA ASN A 356 -26.65 -8.68 -2.38
C ASN A 356 -26.99 -7.51 -1.46
N GLU A 357 -28.28 -7.24 -1.27
CA GLU A 357 -28.73 -6.25 -0.28
C GLU A 357 -28.43 -6.71 1.16
N LEU A 358 -28.42 -8.04 1.43
CA LEU A 358 -27.97 -8.57 2.71
C LEU A 358 -26.49 -8.36 2.93
N GLN A 359 -25.65 -8.50 1.90
CA GLN A 359 -24.22 -8.15 1.98
C GLN A 359 -24.05 -6.64 2.22
N SER A 360 -24.77 -5.81 1.51
CA SER A 360 -24.79 -4.37 1.75
C SER A 360 -25.18 -4.01 3.20
N TYR A 361 -26.20 -4.68 3.75
CA TYR A 361 -26.60 -4.53 5.15
C TYR A 361 -25.44 -4.93 6.08
N PHE A 362 -24.79 -6.07 5.84
CA PHE A 362 -23.63 -6.53 6.63
C PHE A 362 -22.53 -5.47 6.62
N ILE A 363 -22.13 -4.98 5.47
CA ILE A 363 -21.07 -3.98 5.31
C ILE A 363 -21.43 -2.65 6.00
N LYS A 364 -22.69 -2.19 5.90
CA LYS A 364 -23.15 -0.99 6.63
C LYS A 364 -23.10 -1.16 8.15
N ARG A 365 -23.38 -2.38 8.67
CA ARG A 365 -23.21 -2.67 10.08
C ARG A 365 -21.74 -2.57 10.51
N ILE A 366 -20.82 -3.12 9.68
CA ILE A 366 -19.38 -3.05 9.93
C ILE A 366 -18.87 -1.62 9.81
N GLU A 367 -19.33 -0.84 8.83
CA GLU A 367 -19.00 0.58 8.74
C GLU A 367 -19.40 1.34 10.01
N GLY A 368 -20.59 1.05 10.56
CA GLY A 368 -21.03 1.63 11.84
C GLY A 368 -20.10 1.32 13.00
N ILE A 369 -19.61 0.07 13.10
CA ILE A 369 -18.63 -0.36 14.09
C ILE A 369 -17.32 0.42 13.89
N LEU A 370 -16.78 0.44 12.67
CA LEU A 370 -15.54 1.14 12.36
C LEU A 370 -15.62 2.65 12.64
N ASN A 371 -16.73 3.28 12.29
CA ASN A 371 -16.95 4.71 12.58
C ASN A 371 -16.93 5.00 14.08
N ASN A 372 -17.51 4.13 14.91
CA ASN A 372 -17.44 4.24 16.38
C ASN A 372 -16.00 4.10 16.91
N LEU A 373 -15.15 3.37 16.20
CA LEU A 373 -13.72 3.21 16.51
C LEU A 373 -12.86 4.34 15.90
N GLY A 374 -13.47 5.32 15.21
CA GLY A 374 -12.77 6.40 14.52
C GLY A 374 -12.00 5.94 13.27
N LYS A 375 -12.45 4.84 12.66
CA LYS A 375 -11.85 4.25 11.44
C LYS A 375 -12.77 4.42 10.25
N ARG A 376 -12.19 4.41 9.05
CA ARG A 376 -12.90 4.41 7.76
C ARG A 376 -12.78 3.04 7.11
N LEU A 377 -13.87 2.59 6.53
CA LEU A 377 -13.97 1.31 5.84
C LEU A 377 -13.39 1.42 4.43
N ILE A 378 -12.53 0.47 4.07
CA ILE A 378 -12.17 0.16 2.68
C ILE A 378 -12.70 -1.25 2.37
N GLY A 379 -13.19 -1.49 1.17
CA GLY A 379 -13.51 -2.84 0.69
C GLY A 379 -13.31 -2.98 -0.81
N TRP A 380 -13.19 -4.21 -1.27
CA TRP A 380 -13.10 -4.52 -2.69
C TRP A 380 -14.37 -4.11 -3.43
N ASP A 381 -14.34 -3.97 -4.72
CA ASP A 381 -15.43 -3.36 -5.50
C ASP A 381 -16.75 -4.13 -5.50
N GLU A 382 -16.79 -5.36 -4.96
CA GLU A 382 -18.04 -6.08 -4.67
C GLU A 382 -18.91 -5.42 -3.59
N ILE A 383 -18.35 -4.54 -2.76
CA ILE A 383 -19.16 -3.77 -1.79
C ILE A 383 -20.14 -2.80 -2.44
N LEU A 384 -20.01 -2.56 -3.75
CA LEU A 384 -21.01 -1.82 -4.54
C LEU A 384 -22.31 -2.59 -4.72
N GLU A 385 -22.27 -3.92 -4.65
CA GLU A 385 -23.42 -4.79 -4.87
C GLU A 385 -24.45 -4.64 -3.76
N GLY A 386 -25.71 -4.42 -4.15
CA GLY A 386 -26.81 -4.23 -3.17
C GLY A 386 -26.85 -2.84 -2.50
N GLY A 387 -25.91 -1.94 -2.82
CA GLY A 387 -25.85 -0.56 -2.34
C GLY A 387 -24.72 -0.26 -1.37
N LEU A 388 -23.89 0.69 -1.76
CA LEU A 388 -22.67 1.07 -1.05
C LEU A 388 -22.96 1.70 0.31
N ALA A 389 -22.10 1.44 1.30
CA ALA A 389 -22.12 2.13 2.59
C ALA A 389 -21.64 3.59 2.42
N PRO A 390 -22.25 4.58 3.11
CA PRO A 390 -22.08 6.00 2.78
C PRO A 390 -20.67 6.56 2.83
N GLY A 391 -19.82 6.08 3.75
CA GLY A 391 -18.45 6.55 3.95
C GLY A 391 -17.39 5.59 3.39
N ALA A 392 -17.80 4.49 2.77
CA ALA A 392 -16.90 3.45 2.29
C ALA A 392 -16.01 3.93 1.15
N ILE A 393 -14.76 3.49 1.18
CA ILE A 393 -13.77 3.65 0.10
C ILE A 393 -13.76 2.36 -0.71
N VAL A 394 -13.81 2.48 -2.02
CA VAL A 394 -13.88 1.31 -2.92
C VAL A 394 -12.50 1.03 -3.51
N GLN A 395 -11.99 -0.19 -3.31
CA GLN A 395 -10.80 -0.67 -4.00
C GLN A 395 -11.20 -1.53 -5.20
N SER A 396 -10.96 -1.00 -6.42
CA SER A 396 -11.36 -1.66 -7.67
C SER A 396 -10.27 -2.62 -8.14
N TRP A 397 -10.59 -3.93 -8.22
CA TRP A 397 -9.66 -4.98 -8.62
C TRP A 397 -10.11 -5.78 -9.85
N ARG A 398 -11.42 -6.03 -10.00
CA ARG A 398 -11.99 -6.81 -11.14
C ARG A 398 -11.82 -6.12 -12.50
N GLY A 399 -11.47 -4.82 -12.48
CA GLY A 399 -11.28 -3.94 -13.61
C GLY A 399 -11.26 -2.50 -13.13
N MET A 400 -11.57 -1.56 -14.00
CA MET A 400 -11.69 -0.12 -13.66
C MET A 400 -13.13 0.29 -13.38
N GLU A 401 -14.11 -0.48 -13.82
CA GLU A 401 -15.54 -0.16 -13.86
C GLU A 401 -16.12 0.08 -12.46
N GLY A 402 -15.70 -0.74 -11.48
CA GLY A 402 -16.10 -0.56 -10.08
C GLY A 402 -15.63 0.79 -9.51
N GLY A 403 -14.37 1.12 -9.79
CA GLY A 403 -13.78 2.39 -9.38
C GLY A 403 -14.42 3.59 -10.06
N ILE A 404 -14.66 3.53 -11.38
CA ILE A 404 -15.36 4.57 -12.14
C ILE A 404 -16.76 4.81 -11.55
N SER A 405 -17.51 3.74 -11.30
CA SER A 405 -18.86 3.82 -10.73
C SER A 405 -18.86 4.47 -9.34
N ALA A 406 -17.90 4.08 -8.48
CA ALA A 406 -17.76 4.63 -7.13
C ALA A 406 -17.32 6.11 -7.15
N ALA A 407 -16.34 6.48 -7.98
CA ALA A 407 -15.87 7.84 -8.12
C ALA A 407 -16.99 8.76 -8.59
N ASN A 408 -17.74 8.39 -9.65
CA ASN A 408 -18.85 9.16 -10.17
C ASN A 408 -20.01 9.27 -9.15
N ALA A 409 -20.14 8.29 -8.24
CA ALA A 409 -21.05 8.38 -7.09
C ALA A 409 -20.53 9.27 -5.94
N GLY A 410 -19.31 9.79 -6.03
CA GLY A 410 -18.69 10.70 -5.05
C GLY A 410 -17.92 10.00 -3.93
N HIS A 411 -17.55 8.73 -4.11
CA HIS A 411 -16.69 7.98 -3.17
C HIS A 411 -15.22 8.08 -3.53
N GLU A 412 -14.35 8.00 -2.52
CA GLU A 412 -12.92 7.83 -2.73
C GLU A 412 -12.64 6.42 -3.25
N VAL A 413 -11.65 6.31 -4.15
CA VAL A 413 -11.36 5.07 -4.87
C VAL A 413 -9.86 4.75 -4.81
N ILE A 414 -9.55 3.46 -4.68
CA ILE A 414 -8.22 2.89 -4.87
C ILE A 414 -8.28 2.03 -6.13
N MET A 415 -7.48 2.38 -7.15
CA MET A 415 -7.40 1.63 -8.40
C MET A 415 -6.29 0.60 -8.33
N SER A 416 -6.65 -0.68 -8.32
CA SER A 416 -5.73 -1.83 -8.33
C SER A 416 -6.19 -2.96 -9.26
N PRO A 417 -6.52 -2.65 -10.56
CA PRO A 417 -7.12 -3.63 -11.45
C PRO A 417 -6.17 -4.78 -11.76
N THR A 418 -6.70 -6.01 -11.81
CA THR A 418 -5.96 -7.23 -12.19
C THR A 418 -5.18 -7.08 -13.49
N SER A 419 -5.70 -6.27 -14.39
CA SER A 419 -5.08 -6.04 -15.70
C SER A 419 -3.73 -5.31 -15.65
N HIS A 420 -3.41 -4.59 -14.55
CA HIS A 420 -2.21 -3.74 -14.46
C HIS A 420 -1.46 -3.82 -13.12
N ALA A 421 -2.09 -4.30 -12.04
CA ALA A 421 -1.57 -4.20 -10.68
C ALA A 421 -1.36 -5.55 -9.96
N TYR A 422 -1.72 -6.68 -10.57
CA TYR A 422 -1.61 -8.01 -9.97
C TYR A 422 -0.31 -8.70 -10.39
N PHE A 423 0.70 -8.62 -9.54
CA PHE A 423 2.04 -9.14 -9.80
C PHE A 423 2.19 -10.64 -9.51
N ASP A 424 1.12 -11.31 -9.09
CA ASP A 424 0.98 -12.75 -9.00
C ASP A 424 0.68 -13.44 -10.35
N TYR A 425 0.55 -12.63 -11.42
CA TYR A 425 0.45 -13.12 -12.79
C TYR A 425 1.82 -13.40 -13.41
N TYR A 426 1.88 -14.29 -14.42
CA TYR A 426 3.11 -14.51 -15.19
C TYR A 426 3.59 -13.22 -15.87
N GLN A 427 4.88 -12.93 -15.74
CA GLN A 427 5.50 -11.72 -16.31
C GLN A 427 6.04 -11.96 -17.73
N SER A 428 6.35 -13.20 -18.07
CA SER A 428 6.74 -13.61 -19.42
C SER A 428 5.79 -14.66 -20.02
N ARG A 429 5.99 -14.99 -21.28
CA ARG A 429 5.28 -16.10 -21.93
C ARG A 429 5.97 -17.44 -21.72
N ASP A 430 7.19 -17.42 -21.24
CA ASP A 430 8.00 -18.59 -20.91
C ASP A 430 7.72 -19.03 -19.46
N LYS A 431 6.57 -19.66 -19.28
CA LYS A 431 6.07 -20.09 -17.97
C LYS A 431 6.93 -21.16 -17.30
N ASP A 432 7.71 -21.90 -18.07
CA ASP A 432 8.55 -22.97 -17.55
C ASP A 432 9.75 -22.43 -16.78
N ASN A 433 10.12 -21.17 -17.00
CA ASN A 433 11.19 -20.46 -16.31
C ASN A 433 10.72 -19.45 -15.27
N GLU A 434 9.42 -19.44 -14.95
CA GLU A 434 8.85 -18.61 -13.89
C GLU A 434 8.31 -19.47 -12.73
N PRO A 435 8.24 -18.91 -11.50
CA PRO A 435 7.48 -19.54 -10.42
C PRO A 435 6.02 -19.75 -10.82
N LEU A 436 5.37 -20.77 -10.23
CA LEU A 436 3.95 -21.00 -10.44
C LEU A 436 3.16 -19.75 -10.05
N ALA A 437 2.35 -19.26 -10.97
CA ALA A 437 1.44 -18.13 -10.78
C ALA A 437 -0.02 -18.58 -10.79
N ILE A 438 -0.93 -17.74 -10.29
CA ILE A 438 -2.37 -17.99 -10.36
C ILE A 438 -2.88 -18.14 -11.81
N GLY A 439 -2.16 -17.59 -12.77
CA GLY A 439 -2.52 -17.53 -14.19
C GLY A 439 -2.28 -16.11 -14.71
N GLY A 440 -3.00 -15.75 -15.78
CA GLY A 440 -2.88 -14.43 -16.37
C GLY A 440 -1.52 -14.17 -17.06
N TYR A 441 -1.35 -12.93 -17.52
CA TYR A 441 -0.10 -12.45 -18.13
C TYR A 441 -0.03 -10.94 -17.95
N LEU A 442 0.94 -10.47 -17.19
CA LEU A 442 1.15 -9.05 -16.89
C LEU A 442 2.63 -8.68 -17.09
N PRO A 443 3.05 -8.33 -18.31
CA PRO A 443 4.41 -7.89 -18.57
C PRO A 443 4.65 -6.48 -18.04
N LEU A 444 5.93 -6.14 -17.79
CA LEU A 444 6.36 -4.87 -17.23
C LEU A 444 5.82 -3.66 -18.02
N GLU A 445 5.83 -3.74 -19.36
CA GLU A 445 5.34 -2.67 -20.24
C GLU A 445 3.87 -2.33 -19.99
N LYS A 446 3.07 -3.35 -19.67
CA LYS A 446 1.65 -3.14 -19.37
C LYS A 446 1.44 -2.48 -18.01
N VAL A 447 2.27 -2.80 -17.01
CA VAL A 447 2.25 -2.10 -15.72
C VAL A 447 2.55 -0.61 -15.91
N TYR A 448 3.54 -0.26 -16.73
CA TYR A 448 3.89 1.14 -17.04
C TYR A 448 2.80 1.91 -17.82
N GLN A 449 1.88 1.22 -18.48
CA GLN A 449 0.76 1.84 -19.20
C GLN A 449 -0.44 2.14 -18.28
N PHE A 450 -0.36 1.79 -17.01
CA PHE A 450 -1.46 1.99 -16.09
C PHE A 450 -1.73 3.47 -15.83
N GLU A 451 -2.92 3.92 -16.21
CA GLU A 451 -3.47 5.22 -15.86
C GLU A 451 -4.62 5.02 -14.84
N PRO A 452 -4.41 5.42 -13.57
CA PRO A 452 -5.41 5.21 -12.52
C PRO A 452 -6.65 6.09 -12.64
N VAL A 453 -6.61 7.17 -13.42
CA VAL A 453 -7.75 8.09 -13.64
C VAL A 453 -8.18 8.00 -15.10
N PRO A 454 -9.08 7.07 -15.44
CA PRO A 454 -9.59 6.95 -16.81
C PRO A 454 -10.52 8.12 -17.18
N GLU A 455 -10.69 8.34 -18.49
CA GLU A 455 -11.50 9.45 -19.04
C GLU A 455 -12.99 9.36 -18.68
N GLU A 456 -13.46 8.18 -18.26
CA GLU A 456 -14.85 7.93 -17.85
C GLU A 456 -15.19 8.44 -16.45
N ILE A 457 -14.20 8.92 -15.69
CA ILE A 457 -14.43 9.62 -14.42
C ILE A 457 -14.76 11.09 -14.72
N ASP A 458 -15.83 11.59 -14.17
CA ASP A 458 -16.25 12.97 -14.33
C ASP A 458 -15.16 13.95 -13.87
N GLU A 459 -14.94 15.05 -14.61
CA GLU A 459 -13.84 16.00 -14.36
C GLU A 459 -13.87 16.66 -12.96
N ASP A 460 -15.04 16.66 -12.30
CA ASP A 460 -15.25 17.25 -10.97
C ASP A 460 -15.10 16.24 -9.81
N LYS A 461 -14.65 15.00 -10.08
CA LYS A 461 -14.54 13.89 -9.11
C LYS A 461 -13.07 13.45 -8.80
#